data_dc99f6dc3f10e68e5cd5e70f2916d307
#
_entry.id   dc99f6dc3f10e68e5cd5e70f2916d307
#
_cell.length_a   1.000
_cell.length_b   1.000
_cell.length_c   1.000
_cell.angle_alpha   90.00
_cell.angle_beta   90.00
_cell.angle_gamma   90.00
#
_symmetry.space_group_name_H-M   'P 1'
#
loop_
_entity.id
_entity.type
_entity.pdbx_description
1 polymer ?
#
loop_
_entity_poly.entity_id
_entity_poly.type
_entity_poly.pdbx_seq_one_letter_code
_entity_poly.pdbx_strand_id
1 'polypeptide(L)'
;MNATTQSPPPVSIAKDQLSAVVFDWAGTLLDFGSCAPMGAFVRLFEQFGITLSIEQARGPMGMAKWDHIRALGFLPEVAAQWQARYGQPMSDADVDRLYEVFTPLNAAVVPDFSDFIPGALDTVAAIRQQGFKVGSTTGYNRPIMEVVSAIAARGGFVPDNLVCAGDLATGRPTPLMMWRTFADLGICWPSTVVKVDDTEVGIEEGLNAGTWTVGVCVSGNAMGLSLADWLALPEDQQIARRAAAAAKLQGAGAHYVIDSVADLLPVLDDIQQRLARGDRAGSIGGSLPSQP
;
A
#
# COMPACT_ATOMS: atom_id res chain seq x y z
N MET A 1 -10.86 8.88 -53.06
CA MET A 1 -11.72 8.38 -51.98
C MET A 1 -11.06 8.78 -50.66
N ASN A 2 -11.56 9.86 -50.04
CA ASN A 2 -11.02 10.34 -48.76
C ASN A 2 -11.64 9.52 -47.65
N ALA A 3 -10.86 8.70 -46.98
CA ALA A 3 -11.29 8.05 -45.74
C ALA A 3 -11.28 9.10 -44.65
N THR A 4 -12.45 9.56 -44.26
CA THR A 4 -12.64 10.36 -43.04
C THR A 4 -12.37 9.47 -41.85
N THR A 5 -11.20 9.63 -41.24
CA THR A 5 -10.90 9.08 -39.92
C THR A 5 -11.81 9.78 -38.91
N GLN A 6 -12.95 9.15 -38.55
CA GLN A 6 -13.77 9.60 -37.45
C GLN A 6 -12.94 9.39 -36.16
N SER A 7 -12.68 10.49 -35.48
CA SER A 7 -12.13 10.42 -34.09
C SER A 7 -13.11 9.62 -33.23
N PRO A 8 -12.62 8.72 -32.35
CA PRO A 8 -13.52 8.02 -31.44
C PRO A 8 -14.30 9.05 -30.60
N PRO A 9 -15.57 8.76 -30.26
CA PRO A 9 -16.38 9.66 -29.47
C PRO A 9 -15.69 9.97 -28.15
N PRO A 10 -15.80 11.20 -27.63
CA PRO A 10 -15.21 11.54 -26.35
C PRO A 10 -15.76 10.61 -25.29
N VAL A 11 -14.88 9.92 -24.57
CA VAL A 11 -15.26 9.12 -23.40
C VAL A 11 -15.90 10.07 -22.41
N SER A 12 -17.19 9.91 -22.14
CA SER A 12 -17.88 10.69 -21.11
C SER A 12 -17.28 10.31 -19.76
N ILE A 13 -16.43 11.18 -19.23
CA ILE A 13 -15.78 10.97 -17.94
C ILE A 13 -16.73 11.51 -16.87
N ALA A 14 -17.57 10.64 -16.35
CA ALA A 14 -18.52 10.97 -15.29
C ALA A 14 -17.75 11.31 -14.00
N LYS A 15 -18.12 12.42 -13.35
CA LYS A 15 -17.54 12.85 -12.07
C LYS A 15 -18.22 12.22 -10.85
N ASP A 16 -19.35 11.62 -11.04
CA ASP A 16 -20.28 11.11 -10.04
C ASP A 16 -20.29 9.57 -9.96
N GLN A 17 -19.33 8.94 -10.65
CA GLN A 17 -19.16 7.49 -10.65
C GLN A 17 -17.71 7.11 -10.37
N LEU A 18 -17.51 6.02 -9.62
CA LEU A 18 -16.20 5.43 -9.45
C LEU A 18 -15.63 4.99 -10.79
N SER A 19 -14.34 5.19 -10.98
CA SER A 19 -13.62 4.84 -12.21
C SER A 19 -12.52 3.81 -11.99
N ALA A 20 -11.91 3.80 -10.81
CA ALA A 20 -10.82 2.88 -10.50
C ALA A 20 -10.65 2.64 -9.01
N VAL A 21 -10.00 1.50 -8.70
CA VAL A 21 -9.42 1.19 -7.40
C VAL A 21 -7.92 1.01 -7.57
N VAL A 22 -7.12 1.66 -6.76
CA VAL A 22 -5.65 1.59 -6.76
C VAL A 22 -5.19 0.91 -5.50
N PHE A 23 -4.58 -0.26 -5.65
CA PHE A 23 -4.13 -1.09 -4.54
C PHE A 23 -2.63 -0.93 -4.24
N ASP A 24 -2.27 -0.98 -2.97
CA ASP A 24 -0.98 -1.47 -2.53
C ASP A 24 -0.91 -3.00 -2.68
N TRP A 25 0.25 -3.59 -2.36
CA TRP A 25 0.50 -5.02 -2.53
C TRP A 25 0.58 -5.78 -1.19
N ALA A 26 1.70 -5.68 -0.49
CA ALA A 26 1.94 -6.43 0.75
C ALA A 26 1.03 -5.94 1.88
N GLY A 27 0.33 -6.84 2.56
CA GLY A 27 -0.66 -6.48 3.59
C GLY A 27 -2.02 -6.09 3.03
N THR A 28 -2.11 -5.75 1.72
CA THR A 28 -3.34 -5.32 1.05
C THR A 28 -3.92 -6.40 0.14
N LEU A 29 -3.15 -6.91 -0.83
CA LEU A 29 -3.60 -7.97 -1.75
C LEU A 29 -2.93 -9.32 -1.47
N LEU A 30 -1.69 -9.31 -1.00
CA LEU A 30 -0.89 -10.48 -0.66
C LEU A 30 -0.06 -10.22 0.59
N ASP A 31 0.64 -11.23 1.12
CA ASP A 31 1.48 -11.14 2.32
C ASP A 31 0.70 -10.66 3.55
N PHE A 32 -0.21 -11.51 4.05
CA PHE A 32 -0.98 -11.19 5.26
C PHE A 32 -0.05 -10.80 6.42
N GLY A 33 -0.25 -9.59 6.98
CA GLY A 33 0.57 -9.01 8.02
C GLY A 33 1.79 -8.22 7.51
N SER A 34 1.99 -8.13 6.18
CA SER A 34 3.15 -7.45 5.57
C SER A 34 4.48 -7.93 6.19
N CYS A 35 4.69 -9.25 6.16
CA CYS A 35 5.78 -9.91 6.90
C CYS A 35 7.07 -10.03 6.10
N ALA A 36 7.00 -10.12 4.75
CA ALA A 36 8.16 -10.33 3.89
C ALA A 36 9.35 -9.38 4.14
N PRO A 37 9.16 -8.07 4.24
CA PRO A 37 10.29 -7.15 4.39
C PRO A 37 10.94 -7.20 5.77
N MET A 38 10.22 -7.64 6.81
CA MET A 38 10.69 -7.53 8.20
C MET A 38 11.97 -8.31 8.46
N GLY A 39 11.96 -9.59 8.07
CA GLY A 39 13.15 -10.44 8.21
C GLY A 39 14.33 -9.94 7.35
N ALA A 40 14.06 -9.35 6.20
CA ALA A 40 15.10 -8.78 5.34
C ALA A 40 15.75 -7.54 5.97
N PHE A 41 14.98 -6.63 6.60
CA PHE A 41 15.55 -5.48 7.32
C PHE A 41 16.37 -5.89 8.53
N VAL A 42 15.87 -6.80 9.36
CA VAL A 42 16.62 -7.31 10.53
C VAL A 42 17.95 -7.91 10.07
N ARG A 43 17.94 -8.82 9.10
CA ARG A 43 19.17 -9.45 8.56
C ARG A 43 20.11 -8.43 7.90
N LEU A 44 19.56 -7.41 7.23
CA LEU A 44 20.36 -6.35 6.65
C LEU A 44 21.18 -5.64 7.74
N PHE A 45 20.52 -5.08 8.74
CA PHE A 45 21.19 -4.33 9.79
C PHE A 45 22.15 -5.21 10.60
N GLU A 46 21.81 -6.48 10.81
CA GLU A 46 22.66 -7.48 11.45
C GLU A 46 23.98 -7.72 10.70
N GLN A 47 23.98 -7.75 9.35
CA GLN A 47 25.19 -7.84 8.53
C GLN A 47 26.12 -6.65 8.74
N PHE A 48 25.59 -5.50 9.09
CA PHE A 48 26.36 -4.29 9.44
C PHE A 48 26.65 -4.21 10.94
N GLY A 49 26.31 -5.26 11.73
CA GLY A 49 26.56 -5.36 13.17
C GLY A 49 25.67 -4.45 14.01
N ILE A 50 24.48 -4.15 13.53
CA ILE A 50 23.45 -3.33 14.17
C ILE A 50 22.26 -4.23 14.51
N THR A 51 21.80 -4.17 15.74
CA THR A 51 20.59 -4.89 16.18
C THR A 51 19.36 -4.05 15.87
N LEU A 52 18.41 -4.64 15.18
CA LEU A 52 17.12 -4.03 14.84
C LEU A 52 15.98 -4.99 15.26
N SER A 53 14.99 -4.50 15.99
CA SER A 53 13.79 -5.28 16.30
C SER A 53 12.81 -5.29 15.13
N ILE A 54 11.94 -6.31 15.07
CA ILE A 54 10.85 -6.38 14.10
C ILE A 54 9.89 -5.18 14.23
N GLU A 55 9.63 -4.74 15.46
CA GLU A 55 8.78 -3.59 15.73
C GLU A 55 9.39 -2.30 15.16
N GLN A 56 10.69 -2.07 15.38
CA GLN A 56 11.40 -0.95 14.76
C GLN A 56 11.36 -1.03 13.24
N ALA A 57 11.60 -2.23 12.68
CA ALA A 57 11.55 -2.45 11.23
C ALA A 57 10.19 -2.12 10.60
N ARG A 58 9.09 -2.27 11.34
CA ARG A 58 7.72 -1.98 10.87
C ARG A 58 7.39 -0.49 10.84
N GLY A 59 8.02 0.34 11.65
CA GLY A 59 7.64 1.75 11.78
C GLY A 59 7.54 2.49 10.45
N PRO A 60 8.58 2.51 9.62
CA PRO A 60 8.57 3.22 8.32
C PRO A 60 7.94 2.43 7.17
N MET A 61 7.12 1.38 7.42
CA MET A 61 6.54 0.57 6.36
C MET A 61 5.68 1.42 5.39
N GLY A 62 5.65 1.01 4.14
CA GLY A 62 4.96 1.74 3.07
C GLY A 62 5.82 2.77 2.34
N MET A 63 6.91 3.26 2.95
CA MET A 63 7.89 4.13 2.30
C MET A 63 8.67 3.38 1.22
N ALA A 64 9.30 4.13 0.29
CA ALA A 64 10.33 3.59 -0.60
C ALA A 64 11.44 2.94 0.23
N LYS A 65 12.00 1.82 -0.21
CA LYS A 65 12.90 1.01 0.62
C LYS A 65 14.20 1.74 1.00
N TRP A 66 14.67 2.63 0.16
CA TRP A 66 15.80 3.51 0.48
C TRP A 66 15.45 4.46 1.65
N ASP A 67 14.31 5.15 1.56
CA ASP A 67 13.83 6.06 2.61
C ASP A 67 13.53 5.30 3.91
N HIS A 68 13.01 4.07 3.80
CA HIS A 68 12.76 3.19 4.93
C HIS A 68 14.07 2.86 5.66
N ILE A 69 15.11 2.41 4.95
CA ILE A 69 16.45 2.13 5.52
C ILE A 69 17.00 3.39 6.19
N ARG A 70 16.87 4.53 5.53
CA ARG A 70 17.30 5.82 6.07
C ARG A 70 16.57 6.14 7.37
N ALA A 71 15.26 6.02 7.40
CA ALA A 71 14.46 6.26 8.61
C ALA A 71 14.86 5.32 9.76
N LEU A 72 15.10 4.04 9.48
CA LEU A 72 15.61 3.08 10.49
C LEU A 72 16.97 3.51 11.04
N GLY A 73 17.87 3.97 10.19
CA GLY A 73 19.20 4.45 10.58
C GLY A 73 19.17 5.67 11.51
N PHE A 74 18.10 6.46 11.47
CA PHE A 74 17.91 7.63 12.35
C PHE A 74 17.13 7.33 13.63
N LEU A 75 16.67 6.10 13.86
CA LEU A 75 16.12 5.72 15.16
C LEU A 75 17.21 5.87 16.23
N PRO A 76 16.92 6.46 17.41
CA PRO A 76 17.94 6.78 18.42
C PRO A 76 18.84 5.60 18.78
N GLU A 77 18.27 4.40 18.99
CA GLU A 77 19.02 3.19 19.37
C GLU A 77 19.88 2.68 18.20
N VAL A 78 19.39 2.76 16.97
CA VAL A 78 20.12 2.35 15.75
C VAL A 78 21.25 3.33 15.47
N ALA A 79 20.98 4.64 15.53
CA ALA A 79 21.96 5.70 15.34
C ALA A 79 23.11 5.61 16.38
N ALA A 80 22.77 5.32 17.64
CA ALA A 80 23.78 5.12 18.70
C ALA A 80 24.68 3.90 18.41
N GLN A 81 24.10 2.77 17.99
CA GLN A 81 24.86 1.57 17.61
C GLN A 81 25.77 1.86 16.40
N TRP A 82 25.22 2.56 15.38
CA TRP A 82 25.97 2.93 14.19
C TRP A 82 27.17 3.82 14.53
N GLN A 83 26.94 4.89 15.33
CA GLN A 83 28.00 5.79 15.80
C GLN A 83 29.07 5.06 16.61
N ALA A 84 28.68 4.14 17.48
CA ALA A 84 29.62 3.36 18.29
C ALA A 84 30.50 2.43 17.44
N ARG A 85 29.95 1.87 16.36
CA ARG A 85 30.63 0.91 15.51
C ARG A 85 31.51 1.58 14.43
N TYR A 86 31.01 2.67 13.80
CA TYR A 86 31.65 3.29 12.65
C TYR A 86 32.31 4.64 12.97
N GLY A 87 32.14 5.16 14.20
CA GLY A 87 32.76 6.42 14.66
C GLY A 87 32.12 7.69 14.12
N GLN A 88 31.06 7.59 13.29
CA GLN A 88 30.36 8.71 12.66
C GLN A 88 28.86 8.37 12.47
N PRO A 89 28.00 9.40 12.36
CA PRO A 89 26.58 9.19 12.02
C PRO A 89 26.44 8.49 10.67
N MET A 90 25.33 7.75 10.48
CA MET A 90 24.96 7.17 9.19
C MET A 90 24.75 8.28 8.16
N SER A 91 25.40 8.16 7.01
CA SER A 91 25.28 9.05 5.85
C SER A 91 24.37 8.46 4.78
N ASP A 92 23.93 9.28 3.81
CA ASP A 92 23.15 8.80 2.66
C ASP A 92 23.98 7.79 1.82
N ALA A 93 25.32 7.92 1.73
CA ALA A 93 26.17 6.93 1.11
C ALA A 93 26.19 5.57 1.85
N ASP A 94 25.97 5.58 3.17
CA ASP A 94 25.80 4.36 3.94
C ASP A 94 24.43 3.73 3.65
N VAL A 95 23.39 4.54 3.51
CA VAL A 95 22.06 4.09 3.10
C VAL A 95 22.10 3.45 1.71
N ASP A 96 22.83 4.03 0.75
CA ASP A 96 23.04 3.45 -0.59
C ASP A 96 23.62 2.04 -0.50
N ARG A 97 24.66 1.85 0.31
CA ARG A 97 25.29 0.53 0.52
C ARG A 97 24.34 -0.48 1.16
N LEU A 98 23.56 -0.06 2.16
CA LEU A 98 22.56 -0.93 2.78
C LEU A 98 21.45 -1.30 1.77
N TYR A 99 21.02 -0.35 0.95
CA TYR A 99 19.98 -0.56 -0.05
C TYR A 99 20.41 -1.54 -1.16
N GLU A 100 21.68 -1.47 -1.62
CA GLU A 100 22.24 -2.43 -2.55
C GLU A 100 22.20 -3.87 -2.02
N VAL A 101 22.48 -4.05 -0.72
CA VAL A 101 22.41 -5.36 -0.04
C VAL A 101 20.96 -5.78 0.21
N PHE A 102 20.09 -4.84 0.57
CA PHE A 102 18.69 -5.11 0.88
C PHE A 102 17.91 -5.68 -0.31
N THR A 103 18.09 -5.10 -1.50
CA THR A 103 17.28 -5.46 -2.67
C THR A 103 17.33 -6.96 -2.99
N PRO A 104 18.50 -7.61 -3.13
CA PRO A 104 18.55 -9.05 -3.37
C PRO A 104 18.09 -9.88 -2.17
N LEU A 105 18.34 -9.43 -0.93
CA LEU A 105 17.84 -10.12 0.27
C LEU A 105 16.30 -10.18 0.27
N ASN A 106 15.66 -9.05 0.01
CA ASN A 106 14.21 -8.98 0.02
C ASN A 106 13.60 -9.76 -1.18
N ALA A 107 14.19 -9.65 -2.36
CA ALA A 107 13.75 -10.39 -3.53
C ALA A 107 13.82 -11.93 -3.32
N ALA A 108 14.77 -12.40 -2.52
CA ALA A 108 14.90 -13.83 -2.19
C ALA A 108 13.85 -14.30 -1.18
N VAL A 109 13.34 -13.41 -0.32
CA VAL A 109 12.37 -13.75 0.75
C VAL A 109 10.93 -13.62 0.26
N VAL A 110 10.65 -12.64 -0.60
CA VAL A 110 9.30 -12.30 -1.06
C VAL A 110 8.50 -13.49 -1.60
N PRO A 111 9.07 -14.48 -2.33
CA PRO A 111 8.29 -15.63 -2.80
C PRO A 111 7.58 -16.41 -1.71
N ASP A 112 8.18 -16.52 -0.52
CA ASP A 112 7.64 -17.27 0.62
C ASP A 112 6.44 -16.54 1.29
N PHE A 113 6.22 -15.27 0.94
CA PHE A 113 5.19 -14.39 1.49
C PHE A 113 4.26 -13.84 0.40
N SER A 114 4.18 -14.47 -0.77
CA SER A 114 3.38 -13.96 -1.90
C SER A 114 2.01 -14.63 -2.03
N ASP A 115 1.52 -15.28 -0.98
CA ASP A 115 0.16 -15.79 -0.95
C ASP A 115 -0.85 -14.63 -0.93
N PHE A 116 -1.93 -14.79 -1.71
CA PHE A 116 -3.01 -13.82 -1.69
C PHE A 116 -3.73 -13.80 -0.35
N ILE A 117 -4.09 -12.61 0.09
CA ILE A 117 -5.00 -12.42 1.22
C ILE A 117 -6.35 -13.08 0.84
N PRO A 118 -6.97 -13.84 1.77
CA PRO A 118 -8.25 -14.48 1.51
C PRO A 118 -9.29 -13.50 0.96
N GLY A 119 -9.95 -13.86 -0.14
CA GLY A 119 -10.95 -13.04 -0.82
C GLY A 119 -10.39 -11.96 -1.78
N ALA A 120 -9.07 -11.74 -1.84
CA ALA A 120 -8.49 -10.67 -2.68
C ALA A 120 -8.81 -10.85 -4.16
N LEU A 121 -8.65 -12.05 -4.70
CA LEU A 121 -8.92 -12.32 -6.12
C LEU A 121 -10.41 -12.18 -6.47
N ASP A 122 -11.29 -12.64 -5.60
CA ASP A 122 -12.75 -12.53 -5.80
C ASP A 122 -13.18 -11.06 -5.77
N THR A 123 -12.63 -10.28 -4.85
CA THR A 123 -12.89 -8.83 -4.75
C THR A 123 -12.42 -8.10 -5.99
N VAL A 124 -11.20 -8.38 -6.48
CA VAL A 124 -10.67 -7.78 -7.72
C VAL A 124 -11.52 -8.17 -8.93
N ALA A 125 -11.95 -9.43 -9.01
CA ALA A 125 -12.82 -9.89 -10.08
C ALA A 125 -14.17 -9.15 -10.07
N ALA A 126 -14.79 -8.96 -8.91
CA ALA A 126 -16.04 -8.22 -8.75
C ALA A 126 -15.89 -6.73 -9.13
N ILE A 127 -14.77 -6.09 -8.75
CA ILE A 127 -14.44 -4.71 -9.13
C ILE A 127 -14.36 -4.57 -10.66
N ARG A 128 -13.68 -5.50 -11.33
CA ARG A 128 -13.58 -5.50 -12.80
C ARG A 128 -14.91 -5.77 -13.49
N GLN A 129 -15.75 -6.64 -12.91
CA GLN A 129 -17.12 -6.88 -13.43
C GLN A 129 -18.00 -5.64 -13.36
N GLN A 130 -17.77 -4.76 -12.39
CA GLN A 130 -18.43 -3.45 -12.29
C GLN A 130 -17.85 -2.42 -13.29
N GLY A 131 -16.82 -2.76 -14.05
CA GLY A 131 -16.20 -1.90 -15.06
C GLY A 131 -15.14 -0.96 -14.52
N PHE A 132 -14.74 -1.08 -13.25
CA PHE A 132 -13.68 -0.26 -12.68
C PHE A 132 -12.28 -0.75 -13.10
N LYS A 133 -11.37 0.20 -13.31
CA LYS A 133 -9.95 -0.09 -13.55
C LYS A 133 -9.26 -0.45 -12.25
N VAL A 134 -8.24 -1.28 -12.35
CA VAL A 134 -7.45 -1.75 -11.21
C VAL A 134 -6.01 -1.29 -11.38
N GLY A 135 -5.67 -0.18 -10.73
CA GLY A 135 -4.29 0.33 -10.68
C GLY A 135 -3.52 -0.19 -9.48
N SER A 136 -2.21 0.10 -9.47
CA SER A 136 -1.36 -0.25 -8.34
C SER A 136 -0.21 0.73 -8.16
N THR A 137 0.05 1.09 -6.89
CA THR A 137 1.28 1.79 -6.45
C THR A 137 1.90 1.01 -5.30
N THR A 138 3.24 0.98 -5.20
CA THR A 138 3.93 0.21 -4.16
C THR A 138 5.22 0.86 -3.67
N GLY A 139 5.54 0.63 -2.40
CA GLY A 139 6.84 0.93 -1.82
C GLY A 139 7.97 -0.05 -2.21
N TYR A 140 7.65 -1.12 -2.93
CA TYR A 140 8.66 -1.98 -3.55
C TYR A 140 9.26 -1.34 -4.79
N ASN A 141 10.56 -1.57 -4.99
CA ASN A 141 11.24 -1.17 -6.22
C ASN A 141 10.99 -2.17 -7.36
N ARG A 142 11.37 -1.79 -8.57
CA ARG A 142 11.14 -2.59 -9.77
C ARG A 142 11.72 -4.01 -9.70
N PRO A 143 12.99 -4.24 -9.25
CA PRO A 143 13.53 -5.60 -9.13
C PRO A 143 12.74 -6.53 -8.20
N ILE A 144 12.20 -6.01 -7.09
CA ILE A 144 11.35 -6.79 -6.19
C ILE A 144 10.00 -7.07 -6.87
N MET A 145 9.43 -6.07 -7.53
CA MET A 145 8.13 -6.21 -8.18
C MET A 145 8.15 -7.12 -9.42
N GLU A 146 9.28 -7.29 -10.09
CA GLU A 146 9.44 -8.30 -11.14
C GLU A 146 9.17 -9.72 -10.61
N VAL A 147 9.61 -10.00 -9.38
CA VAL A 147 9.34 -11.30 -8.73
C VAL A 147 7.89 -11.39 -8.28
N VAL A 148 7.42 -10.39 -7.52
CA VAL A 148 6.06 -10.37 -6.93
C VAL A 148 4.98 -10.41 -8.01
N SER A 149 5.09 -9.55 -9.03
CA SER A 149 4.08 -9.47 -10.10
C SER A 149 4.04 -10.73 -10.95
N ALA A 150 5.19 -11.38 -11.17
CA ALA A 150 5.23 -12.68 -11.86
C ALA A 150 4.52 -13.79 -11.06
N ILE A 151 4.66 -13.80 -9.74
CA ILE A 151 3.94 -14.74 -8.87
C ILE A 151 2.43 -14.41 -8.88
N ALA A 152 2.08 -13.15 -8.70
CA ALA A 152 0.69 -12.70 -8.70
C ALA A 152 -0.01 -13.00 -10.04
N ALA A 153 0.67 -12.80 -11.17
CA ALA A 153 0.15 -13.13 -12.50
C ALA A 153 -0.18 -14.62 -12.65
N ARG A 154 0.70 -15.50 -12.15
CA ARG A 154 0.42 -16.95 -12.12
C ARG A 154 -0.79 -17.28 -11.23
N GLY A 155 -1.00 -16.51 -10.17
CA GLY A 155 -2.15 -16.63 -9.28
C GLY A 155 -3.45 -15.98 -9.82
N GLY A 156 -3.40 -15.31 -10.99
CA GLY A 156 -4.56 -14.71 -11.64
C GLY A 156 -4.73 -13.21 -11.45
N PHE A 157 -3.73 -12.51 -10.89
CA PHE A 157 -3.79 -11.05 -10.71
C PHE A 157 -2.75 -10.32 -11.57
N VAL A 158 -3.24 -9.46 -12.45
CA VAL A 158 -2.45 -8.49 -13.21
C VAL A 158 -3.15 -7.13 -13.14
N PRO A 159 -2.57 -6.09 -12.55
CA PRO A 159 -3.18 -4.76 -12.54
C PRO A 159 -3.12 -4.12 -13.93
N ASP A 160 -4.01 -3.14 -14.18
CA ASP A 160 -4.04 -2.40 -15.45
C ASP A 160 -2.87 -1.40 -15.54
N ASN A 161 -2.26 -1.06 -14.39
CA ASN A 161 -1.03 -0.27 -14.29
C ASN A 161 -0.30 -0.63 -12.98
N LEU A 162 1.03 -0.47 -12.99
CA LEU A 162 1.90 -0.66 -11.82
C LEU A 162 2.96 0.44 -11.77
N VAL A 163 2.97 1.22 -10.69
CA VAL A 163 4.02 2.20 -10.40
C VAL A 163 4.78 1.78 -9.14
N CYS A 164 6.09 1.62 -9.28
CA CYS A 164 6.98 1.18 -8.22
C CYS A 164 7.74 2.36 -7.60
N ALA A 165 8.19 2.20 -6.36
CA ALA A 165 9.15 3.11 -5.77
C ALA A 165 10.42 3.19 -6.64
N GLY A 166 10.87 4.43 -6.92
CA GLY A 166 12.01 4.70 -7.80
C GLY A 166 11.66 4.88 -9.28
N ASP A 167 10.42 4.60 -9.71
CA ASP A 167 9.98 4.94 -11.08
C ASP A 167 9.85 6.46 -11.29
N LEU A 168 9.69 7.22 -10.22
CA LEU A 168 9.53 8.67 -10.20
C LEU A 168 10.50 9.31 -9.21
N ALA A 169 10.68 10.64 -9.31
CA ALA A 169 11.64 11.39 -8.51
C ALA A 169 11.41 11.29 -7.00
N THR A 170 10.15 11.12 -6.56
CA THR A 170 9.80 10.91 -5.15
C THR A 170 8.69 9.86 -5.03
N GLY A 171 8.73 9.09 -3.92
CA GLY A 171 7.70 8.12 -3.56
C GLY A 171 6.66 8.67 -2.58
N ARG A 172 6.02 7.76 -1.87
CA ARG A 172 5.06 8.05 -0.80
C ARG A 172 5.70 8.88 0.32
N PRO A 173 4.95 9.78 0.94
CA PRO A 173 3.51 10.04 0.80
C PRO A 173 3.15 11.04 -0.31
N THR A 174 4.09 11.38 -1.22
CA THR A 174 3.77 12.31 -2.32
C THR A 174 2.78 11.68 -3.31
N PRO A 175 1.93 12.46 -3.98
CA PRO A 175 0.90 11.92 -4.87
C PRO A 175 1.42 11.50 -6.25
N LEU A 176 2.73 11.57 -6.51
CA LEU A 176 3.27 11.41 -7.87
C LEU A 176 2.95 10.03 -8.49
N MET A 177 3.05 8.95 -7.71
CA MET A 177 2.74 7.61 -8.22
C MET A 177 1.25 7.46 -8.54
N MET A 178 0.37 8.04 -7.72
CA MET A 178 -1.07 8.09 -8.00
C MET A 178 -1.38 8.91 -9.25
N TRP A 179 -0.76 10.08 -9.41
CA TRP A 179 -0.95 10.90 -10.62
C TRP A 179 -0.43 10.21 -11.89
N ARG A 180 0.67 9.48 -11.79
CA ARG A 180 1.15 8.62 -12.88
C ARG A 180 0.13 7.53 -13.19
N THR A 181 -0.42 6.87 -12.17
CA THR A 181 -1.50 5.88 -12.33
C THR A 181 -2.71 6.49 -13.02
N PHE A 182 -3.12 7.71 -12.66
CA PHE A 182 -4.24 8.40 -13.33
C PHE A 182 -3.96 8.64 -14.80
N ALA A 183 -2.75 9.10 -15.14
CA ALA A 183 -2.36 9.33 -16.53
C ALA A 183 -2.37 8.02 -17.35
N ASP A 184 -1.78 6.95 -16.80
CA ASP A 184 -1.70 5.64 -17.46
C ASP A 184 -3.09 5.02 -17.67
N LEU A 185 -4.01 5.23 -16.72
CA LEU A 185 -5.38 4.72 -16.77
C LEU A 185 -6.38 5.69 -17.45
N GLY A 186 -5.96 6.88 -17.84
CA GLY A 186 -6.84 7.89 -18.43
C GLY A 186 -7.89 8.42 -17.45
N ILE A 187 -7.52 8.55 -16.17
CA ILE A 187 -8.40 9.07 -15.11
C ILE A 187 -8.21 10.59 -15.01
N CYS A 188 -9.30 11.33 -15.15
CA CYS A 188 -9.26 12.80 -15.09
C CYS A 188 -9.70 13.36 -13.74
N TRP A 189 -10.41 12.58 -12.94
CA TRP A 189 -11.01 13.03 -11.69
C TRP A 189 -10.53 12.18 -10.52
N PRO A 190 -9.56 12.66 -9.70
CA PRO A 190 -9.07 11.94 -8.54
C PRO A 190 -10.18 11.49 -7.57
N SER A 191 -11.22 12.32 -7.40
CA SER A 191 -12.36 12.00 -6.53
C SER A 191 -13.17 10.76 -6.95
N THR A 192 -12.94 10.22 -8.16
CA THR A 192 -13.57 8.98 -8.64
C THR A 192 -12.70 7.74 -8.43
N VAL A 193 -11.64 7.88 -7.67
CA VAL A 193 -10.67 6.80 -7.39
C VAL A 193 -10.67 6.47 -5.91
N VAL A 194 -10.51 5.19 -5.61
CA VAL A 194 -10.29 4.68 -4.26
C VAL A 194 -8.86 4.16 -4.15
N LYS A 195 -8.08 4.67 -3.21
CA LYS A 195 -6.79 4.10 -2.80
C LYS A 195 -7.01 3.14 -1.64
N VAL A 196 -6.53 1.91 -1.76
CA VAL A 196 -6.57 0.87 -0.71
C VAL A 196 -5.14 0.57 -0.27
N ASP A 197 -4.88 0.70 1.01
CA ASP A 197 -3.53 0.54 1.57
C ASP A 197 -3.59 0.12 3.05
N ASP A 198 -2.55 -0.52 3.53
CA ASP A 198 -2.43 -1.01 4.91
C ASP A 198 -1.48 -0.15 5.78
N THR A 199 -0.94 0.93 5.21
CA THR A 199 0.05 1.80 5.86
C THR A 199 -0.40 3.25 5.91
N GLU A 200 0.06 3.99 6.94
CA GLU A 200 -0.21 5.41 7.10
C GLU A 200 0.26 6.21 5.87
N VAL A 201 1.49 5.96 5.40
CA VAL A 201 2.05 6.69 4.23
C VAL A 201 1.33 6.38 2.92
N GLY A 202 0.73 5.19 2.78
CA GLY A 202 -0.09 4.84 1.63
C GLY A 202 -1.47 5.50 1.67
N ILE A 203 -2.05 5.67 2.87
CA ILE A 203 -3.27 6.47 3.08
C ILE A 203 -2.98 7.94 2.75
N GLU A 204 -1.87 8.50 3.25
CA GLU A 204 -1.45 9.87 2.96
C GLU A 204 -1.20 10.09 1.45
N GLU A 205 -0.60 9.11 0.74
CA GLU A 205 -0.45 9.14 -0.72
C GLU A 205 -1.80 9.33 -1.41
N GLY A 206 -2.82 8.56 -1.02
CA GLY A 206 -4.17 8.65 -1.56
C GLY A 206 -4.84 10.00 -1.26
N LEU A 207 -4.73 10.48 -0.01
CA LEU A 207 -5.27 11.78 0.42
C LEU A 207 -4.61 12.93 -0.36
N ASN A 208 -3.29 12.92 -0.47
CA ASN A 208 -2.53 13.92 -1.20
C ASN A 208 -2.84 13.90 -2.70
N ALA A 209 -3.24 12.76 -3.24
CA ALA A 209 -3.71 12.63 -4.62
C ALA A 209 -5.15 13.08 -4.83
N GLY A 210 -5.92 13.32 -3.76
CA GLY A 210 -7.33 13.75 -3.82
C GLY A 210 -8.32 12.59 -4.02
N THR A 211 -7.96 11.37 -3.60
CA THR A 211 -8.79 10.16 -3.73
C THR A 211 -9.52 9.80 -2.43
N TRP A 212 -10.52 8.95 -2.53
CA TRP A 212 -11.01 8.20 -1.38
C TRP A 212 -9.94 7.23 -0.90
N THR A 213 -9.86 7.03 0.42
CA THR A 213 -8.86 6.13 1.02
C THR A 213 -9.53 5.10 1.91
N VAL A 214 -9.10 3.85 1.76
CA VAL A 214 -9.57 2.72 2.55
C VAL A 214 -8.34 2.06 3.19
N GLY A 215 -8.30 2.08 4.51
CA GLY A 215 -7.25 1.42 5.29
C GLY A 215 -7.59 -0.04 5.54
N VAL A 216 -6.61 -0.93 5.42
CA VAL A 216 -6.74 -2.36 5.70
C VAL A 216 -6.02 -2.67 7.01
N CYS A 217 -6.75 -3.01 8.08
CA CYS A 217 -6.17 -3.05 9.42
C CYS A 217 -5.77 -4.44 9.92
N VAL A 218 -6.50 -5.51 9.59
CA VAL A 218 -6.21 -6.86 10.11
C VAL A 218 -5.18 -7.59 9.25
N SER A 219 -5.35 -7.59 7.92
CA SER A 219 -4.35 -8.21 7.04
C SER A 219 -3.10 -7.37 6.83
N GLY A 220 -3.05 -6.15 7.37
CA GLY A 220 -2.02 -5.16 7.09
C GLY A 220 -0.87 -5.10 8.08
N ASN A 221 0.07 -4.19 7.78
CA ASN A 221 1.28 -3.93 8.55
C ASN A 221 1.03 -3.57 10.02
N ALA A 222 -0.05 -2.80 10.29
CA ALA A 222 -0.35 -2.38 11.65
C ALA A 222 -0.67 -3.57 12.59
N MET A 223 -1.24 -4.67 12.05
CA MET A 223 -1.43 -5.93 12.76
C MET A 223 -0.13 -6.71 12.88
N GLY A 224 0.60 -6.87 11.79
CA GLY A 224 1.93 -7.46 11.76
C GLY A 224 2.02 -8.94 12.14
N LEU A 225 0.94 -9.68 12.00
CA LEU A 225 0.85 -11.12 12.26
C LEU A 225 0.56 -11.89 10.98
N SER A 226 1.05 -13.12 10.89
CA SER A 226 0.58 -14.03 9.84
C SER A 226 -0.92 -14.35 10.03
N LEU A 227 -1.59 -14.81 8.98
CA LEU A 227 -2.98 -15.25 9.09
C LEU A 227 -3.16 -16.33 10.15
N ALA A 228 -2.22 -17.30 10.22
CA ALA A 228 -2.27 -18.37 11.21
C ALA A 228 -2.13 -17.85 12.64
N ASP A 229 -1.21 -16.92 12.88
CA ASP A 229 -1.02 -16.31 14.20
C ASP A 229 -2.22 -15.45 14.59
N TRP A 230 -2.80 -14.70 13.64
CA TRP A 230 -4.02 -13.93 13.87
C TRP A 230 -5.20 -14.82 14.29
N LEU A 231 -5.43 -15.92 13.56
CA LEU A 231 -6.52 -16.86 13.85
C LEU A 231 -6.32 -17.63 15.16
N ALA A 232 -5.08 -17.77 15.63
CA ALA A 232 -4.75 -18.44 16.89
C ALA A 232 -4.91 -17.52 18.13
N LEU A 233 -5.09 -16.20 17.93
CA LEU A 233 -5.26 -15.29 19.06
C LEU A 233 -6.60 -15.48 19.74
N PRO A 234 -6.67 -15.33 21.08
CA PRO A 234 -7.91 -15.16 21.80
C PRO A 234 -8.73 -13.97 21.30
N GLU A 235 -10.05 -14.09 21.34
CA GLU A 235 -10.99 -13.08 20.79
C GLU A 235 -10.78 -11.68 21.38
N ASP A 236 -10.55 -11.58 22.69
CA ASP A 236 -10.28 -10.31 23.36
C ASP A 236 -9.00 -9.63 22.83
N GLN A 237 -7.97 -10.41 22.52
CA GLN A 237 -6.74 -9.90 21.90
C GLN A 237 -6.95 -9.51 20.44
N GLN A 238 -7.75 -10.27 19.68
CA GLN A 238 -8.14 -9.88 18.32
C GLN A 238 -8.86 -8.54 18.31
N ILE A 239 -9.85 -8.35 19.19
CA ILE A 239 -10.61 -7.09 19.34
C ILE A 239 -9.66 -5.92 19.67
N ALA A 240 -8.80 -6.09 20.67
CA ALA A 240 -7.88 -5.03 21.10
C ALA A 240 -6.88 -4.64 20.00
N ARG A 241 -6.27 -5.63 19.32
CA ARG A 241 -5.31 -5.39 18.25
C ARG A 241 -5.96 -4.77 17.01
N ARG A 242 -7.15 -5.25 16.62
CA ARG A 242 -7.94 -4.66 15.53
C ARG A 242 -8.23 -3.18 15.80
N ALA A 243 -8.70 -2.85 17.01
CA ALA A 243 -8.99 -1.47 17.39
C ALA A 243 -7.73 -0.59 17.31
N ALA A 244 -6.59 -1.08 17.80
CA ALA A 244 -5.32 -0.35 17.73
C ALA A 244 -4.83 -0.14 16.30
N ALA A 245 -4.92 -1.17 15.44
CA ALA A 245 -4.54 -1.08 14.03
C ALA A 245 -5.46 -0.13 13.26
N ALA A 246 -6.77 -0.22 13.49
CA ALA A 246 -7.76 0.68 12.88
C ALA A 246 -7.52 2.14 13.28
N ALA A 247 -7.22 2.40 14.57
CA ALA A 247 -6.96 3.76 15.06
C ALA A 247 -5.75 4.42 14.37
N LYS A 248 -4.71 3.67 14.01
CA LYS A 248 -3.55 4.19 13.27
C LYS A 248 -3.96 4.68 11.88
N LEU A 249 -4.70 3.88 11.13
CA LEU A 249 -5.13 4.23 9.78
C LEU A 249 -6.17 5.35 9.77
N GLN A 250 -7.06 5.38 10.77
CA GLN A 250 -7.98 6.50 11.00
C GLN A 250 -7.21 7.78 11.35
N GLY A 251 -6.18 7.68 12.19
CA GLY A 251 -5.29 8.80 12.54
C GLY A 251 -4.54 9.38 11.35
N ALA A 252 -4.20 8.54 10.35
CA ALA A 252 -3.63 8.97 9.07
C ALA A 252 -4.66 9.62 8.13
N GLY A 253 -5.95 9.62 8.48
CA GLY A 253 -7.03 10.24 7.71
C GLY A 253 -7.74 9.30 6.74
N ALA A 254 -7.65 7.98 6.90
CA ALA A 254 -8.42 7.04 6.09
C ALA A 254 -9.92 7.34 6.17
N HIS A 255 -10.59 7.42 5.02
CA HIS A 255 -12.03 7.66 4.96
C HIS A 255 -12.83 6.44 5.46
N TYR A 256 -12.28 5.25 5.25
CA TYR A 256 -12.83 3.98 5.72
C TYR A 256 -11.69 3.10 6.23
N VAL A 257 -12.00 2.22 7.17
CA VAL A 257 -11.09 1.16 7.62
C VAL A 257 -11.85 -0.15 7.62
N ILE A 258 -11.25 -1.18 7.00
CA ILE A 258 -11.78 -2.53 6.87
C ILE A 258 -10.77 -3.54 7.42
N ASP A 259 -11.20 -4.75 7.73
CA ASP A 259 -10.30 -5.80 8.22
C ASP A 259 -9.36 -6.30 7.14
N SER A 260 -9.90 -6.61 5.98
CA SER A 260 -9.17 -7.09 4.81
C SER A 260 -9.80 -6.60 3.50
N VAL A 261 -9.11 -6.79 2.39
CA VAL A 261 -9.63 -6.44 1.07
C VAL A 261 -10.93 -7.18 0.73
N ALA A 262 -11.24 -8.30 1.39
CA ALA A 262 -12.50 -9.03 1.21
C ALA A 262 -13.72 -8.20 1.61
N ASP A 263 -13.55 -7.20 2.49
CA ASP A 263 -14.63 -6.35 2.99
C ASP A 263 -14.80 -5.06 2.17
N LEU A 264 -14.10 -4.95 1.02
CA LEU A 264 -14.04 -3.70 0.27
C LEU A 264 -15.34 -3.37 -0.50
N LEU A 265 -16.04 -4.37 -1.03
CA LEU A 265 -17.17 -4.14 -1.94
C LEU A 265 -18.28 -3.26 -1.34
N PRO A 266 -18.75 -3.48 -0.09
CA PRO A 266 -19.75 -2.61 0.53
C PRO A 266 -19.26 -1.15 0.69
N VAL A 267 -17.96 -0.95 0.89
CA VAL A 267 -17.37 0.39 0.97
C VAL A 267 -17.40 1.08 -0.39
N LEU A 268 -17.10 0.37 -1.48
CA LEU A 268 -17.21 0.92 -2.84
C LEU A 268 -18.66 1.32 -3.17
N ASP A 269 -19.64 0.54 -2.74
CA ASP A 269 -21.06 0.85 -2.93
C ASP A 269 -21.44 2.13 -2.17
N ASP A 270 -20.98 2.33 -0.93
CA ASP A 270 -21.23 3.55 -0.18
C ASP A 270 -20.55 4.77 -0.83
N ILE A 271 -19.28 4.63 -1.23
CA ILE A 271 -18.57 5.71 -1.94
C ILE A 271 -19.29 6.07 -3.24
N GLN A 272 -19.78 5.08 -3.99
CA GLN A 272 -20.55 5.32 -5.23
C GLN A 272 -21.82 6.12 -4.94
N GLN A 273 -22.55 5.78 -3.87
CA GLN A 273 -23.75 6.54 -3.46
C GLN A 273 -23.39 7.96 -2.99
N ARG A 274 -22.28 8.15 -2.31
CA ARG A 274 -21.79 9.47 -1.88
C ARG A 274 -21.42 10.33 -3.08
N LEU A 275 -20.71 9.77 -4.07
CA LEU A 275 -20.37 10.46 -5.33
C LEU A 275 -21.64 10.90 -6.08
N ALA A 276 -22.65 10.03 -6.16
CA ALA A 276 -23.92 10.35 -6.81
C ALA A 276 -24.68 11.49 -6.10
N ARG A 277 -24.48 11.65 -4.78
CA ARG A 277 -25.04 12.79 -4.01
C ARG A 277 -24.20 14.07 -4.10
N GLY A 278 -23.05 14.01 -4.76
CA GLY A 278 -22.15 15.14 -4.94
C GLY A 278 -21.02 15.25 -3.91
N ASP A 279 -20.88 14.28 -2.99
CA ASP A 279 -19.75 14.23 -2.06
C ASP A 279 -18.42 14.01 -2.84
N ARG A 280 -17.33 14.48 -2.26
CA ARG A 280 -15.97 14.31 -2.82
C ARG A 280 -15.01 13.89 -1.72
N ALA A 281 -13.97 13.17 -2.09
CA ALA A 281 -12.83 12.90 -1.23
C ALA A 281 -12.27 14.24 -0.70
N GLY A 282 -12.02 14.33 0.61
CA GLY A 282 -11.57 15.57 1.25
C GLY A 282 -12.68 16.50 1.73
N SER A 283 -13.94 16.28 1.39
CA SER A 283 -15.07 16.95 2.04
C SER A 283 -15.33 16.25 3.40
N ILE A 284 -14.64 16.69 4.44
CA ILE A 284 -14.91 16.25 5.82
C ILE A 284 -16.23 16.90 6.27
N GLY A 285 -17.32 16.22 6.03
CA GLY A 285 -18.65 16.67 6.41
C GLY A 285 -19.59 15.47 6.55
N GLY A 286 -19.45 14.74 7.65
CA GLY A 286 -20.38 13.67 8.00
C GLY A 286 -19.74 12.69 8.98
N SER A 287 -20.23 12.69 10.21
CA SER A 287 -19.94 11.65 11.20
C SER A 287 -20.13 10.27 10.56
N LEU A 288 -19.11 9.42 10.66
CA LEU A 288 -19.19 8.00 10.29
C LEU A 288 -20.43 7.37 10.94
N PRO A 289 -21.24 6.58 10.23
CA PRO A 289 -22.20 5.73 10.89
C PRO A 289 -21.43 4.76 11.78
N SER A 290 -21.77 4.76 13.07
CA SER A 290 -21.33 3.75 14.04
C SER A 290 -21.72 2.39 13.49
N GLN A 291 -20.74 1.57 13.15
CA GLN A 291 -20.98 0.17 12.81
C GLN A 291 -21.54 -0.58 14.01
N PRO A 292 -22.51 -1.51 13.82
CA PRO A 292 -23.08 -2.33 14.87
C PRO A 292 -22.10 -3.31 15.49
#